data_f3c21bc0109392078d4196f825048aa4
#
_entry.id   f3c21bc0109392078d4196f825048aa4
#
_cell.length_a   1.000
_cell.length_b   1.000
_cell.length_c   1.000
_cell.angle_alpha   90.00
_cell.angle_beta   90.00
_cell.angle_gamma   90.00
#
_symmetry.space_group_name_H-M   'P 1'
#
loop_
_entity.id
_entity.type
_entity.pdbx_description
1 polymer ?
#
loop_
_entity_poly.entity_id
_entity_poly.type
_entity_poly.pdbx_seq_one_letter_code
_entity_poly.pdbx_strand_id
1 'polypeptide(L)'
;MKRFVGLDGIKGLALIAIVLYHCMQQRLPCGFYGVDVFFTVSGFLIAVSLIRSLAKTGSLNLVRYIPKRAVRLYPALFLLIPVIVSVGWLFDHDILVSIRDQVITVLLGCYNWYAIAGGQSYFDQMNPQVFRHLWFIGVLMQFYVIVPFIVWLMWKLRQTKLPSLIPLGLAAFSSIAMWVMYVPKGDPTRVYFGTDTHSMGLMLGVALAWWVTAPQLGHARQGAVPMPRTIRSSASAATYRAPLPQIPVKHRIWNATAPVLAFLSLIALVTMTVIGKQDAFAFRGGIILSSLLSVLLIAGTISDDSWMQSLMVFKPLAALGKYSYGIYLWHWPLWILSSALAPKIFKAVGPWPLIMTALL
;
A
#
# COMPACT_ATOMS: atom_id res chain seq x y z
N MET A 1 18.10 0.83 -11.36
CA MET A 1 16.73 0.26 -11.53
C MET A 1 15.84 1.36 -12.08
N LYS A 2 15.20 1.18 -13.24
CA LYS A 2 14.16 2.12 -13.69
C LYS A 2 13.05 2.15 -12.64
N ARG A 3 12.83 3.29 -11.99
CA ARG A 3 11.74 3.55 -11.06
C ARG A 3 10.46 3.63 -11.88
N PHE A 4 9.37 3.03 -11.42
CA PHE A 4 8.08 3.25 -12.06
C PHE A 4 7.65 4.68 -11.75
N VAL A 5 7.71 5.51 -12.77
CA VAL A 5 7.37 6.92 -12.68
C VAL A 5 5.85 7.03 -12.52
N GLY A 6 5.39 7.95 -11.68
CA GLY A 6 3.96 8.16 -11.43
C GLY A 6 3.38 7.42 -10.23
N LEU A 7 3.96 6.28 -9.78
CA LEU A 7 3.43 5.56 -8.60
C LEU A 7 3.52 6.36 -7.30
N ASP A 8 4.47 7.28 -7.19
CA ASP A 8 4.52 8.18 -6.06
C ASP A 8 3.30 9.13 -6.04
N GLY A 9 2.85 9.60 -7.21
CA GLY A 9 1.62 10.39 -7.29
C GLY A 9 0.39 9.62 -6.85
N ILE A 10 0.24 8.36 -7.29
CA ILE A 10 -0.86 7.49 -6.85
C ILE A 10 -0.86 7.35 -5.32
N LYS A 11 0.32 7.11 -4.71
CA LYS A 11 0.45 7.05 -3.25
C LYS A 11 0.10 8.39 -2.58
N GLY A 12 0.46 9.51 -3.20
CA GLY A 12 0.11 10.84 -2.71
C GLY A 12 -1.40 11.06 -2.65
N LEU A 13 -2.13 10.68 -3.69
CA LEU A 13 -3.60 10.73 -3.72
C LEU A 13 -4.23 9.84 -2.64
N ALA A 14 -3.74 8.60 -2.53
CA ALA A 14 -4.22 7.68 -1.51
C ALA A 14 -3.98 8.21 -0.09
N LEU A 15 -2.81 8.82 0.15
CA LEU A 15 -2.50 9.46 1.43
C LEU A 15 -3.45 10.61 1.75
N ILE A 16 -3.71 11.49 0.78
CA ILE A 16 -4.66 12.60 0.94
C ILE A 16 -6.02 12.05 1.35
N ALA A 17 -6.54 11.03 0.66
CA ALA A 17 -7.82 10.41 0.98
C ALA A 17 -7.87 9.88 2.42
N ILE A 18 -6.83 9.18 2.88
CA ILE A 18 -6.74 8.62 4.23
C ILE A 18 -6.66 9.72 5.29
N VAL A 19 -5.81 10.72 5.10
CA VAL A 19 -5.64 11.81 6.07
C VAL A 19 -6.93 12.60 6.19
N LEU A 20 -7.53 12.98 5.07
CA LEU A 20 -8.81 13.71 5.07
C LEU A 20 -9.95 12.88 5.67
N TYR A 21 -9.98 11.57 5.47
CA TYR A 21 -10.94 10.68 6.13
C TYR A 21 -10.84 10.78 7.66
N HIS A 22 -9.64 10.75 8.22
CA HIS A 22 -9.45 10.84 9.66
C HIS A 22 -9.76 12.24 10.23
N CYS A 23 -9.46 13.30 9.47
CA CYS A 23 -9.69 14.68 9.92
C CYS A 23 -11.10 15.19 9.63
N MET A 24 -11.76 14.71 8.57
CA MET A 24 -13.00 15.25 8.03
C MET A 24 -13.96 14.15 7.57
N GLN A 25 -14.19 13.13 8.40
CA GLN A 25 -14.97 11.94 8.04
C GLN A 25 -16.37 12.26 7.51
N GLN A 26 -17.00 13.33 8.01
CA GLN A 26 -18.31 13.76 7.53
C GLN A 26 -18.29 14.21 6.07
N ARG A 27 -17.17 14.77 5.58
CA ARG A 27 -17.03 15.26 4.20
C ARG A 27 -16.43 14.20 3.25
N LEU A 28 -15.60 13.30 3.78
CA LEU A 28 -15.01 12.18 3.03
C LEU A 28 -15.31 10.85 3.74
N PRO A 29 -16.53 10.35 3.70
CA PRO A 29 -16.94 9.19 4.51
C PRO A 29 -16.24 7.90 4.12
N CYS A 30 -15.72 7.79 2.89
CA CYS A 30 -15.07 6.58 2.38
C CYS A 30 -13.59 6.80 1.98
N GLY A 31 -12.89 7.76 2.60
CA GLY A 31 -11.45 7.96 2.36
C GLY A 31 -10.57 6.77 2.75
N PHE A 32 -11.11 5.82 3.50
CA PHE A 32 -10.46 4.55 3.83
C PHE A 32 -10.16 3.68 2.58
N TYR A 33 -10.84 3.87 1.44
CA TYR A 33 -10.46 3.24 0.17
C TYR A 33 -9.03 3.60 -0.29
N GLY A 34 -8.45 4.70 0.21
CA GLY A 34 -7.04 4.99 0.00
C GLY A 34 -6.10 3.89 0.50
N VAL A 35 -6.50 3.12 1.52
CA VAL A 35 -5.75 1.96 2.02
C VAL A 35 -5.64 0.88 0.96
N ASP A 36 -6.71 0.61 0.20
CA ASP A 36 -6.74 -0.38 -0.88
C ASP A 36 -5.80 0.01 -2.02
N VAL A 37 -5.76 1.31 -2.34
CA VAL A 37 -4.78 1.84 -3.30
C VAL A 37 -3.34 1.59 -2.80
N PHE A 38 -3.07 1.84 -1.52
CA PHE A 38 -1.75 1.55 -0.93
C PHE A 38 -1.43 0.06 -0.94
N PHE A 39 -2.38 -0.80 -0.61
CA PHE A 39 -2.18 -2.26 -0.67
C PHE A 39 -1.86 -2.70 -2.09
N THR A 40 -2.60 -2.25 -3.09
CA THR A 40 -2.38 -2.62 -4.50
C THR A 40 -1.01 -2.15 -5.00
N VAL A 41 -0.62 -0.90 -4.72
CA VAL A 41 0.71 -0.37 -5.07
C VAL A 41 1.81 -1.14 -4.35
N SER A 42 1.61 -1.48 -3.06
CA SER A 42 2.60 -2.21 -2.27
C SER A 42 2.79 -3.63 -2.79
N GLY A 43 1.70 -4.35 -3.05
CA GLY A 43 1.72 -5.69 -3.65
C GLY A 43 2.47 -5.70 -4.98
N PHE A 44 2.16 -4.74 -5.85
CA PHE A 44 2.84 -4.57 -7.13
C PHE A 44 4.35 -4.34 -6.98
N LEU A 45 4.76 -3.35 -6.19
CA LEU A 45 6.17 -3.00 -6.04
C LEU A 45 7.01 -4.10 -5.38
N ILE A 46 6.43 -4.79 -4.39
CA ILE A 46 7.11 -5.89 -3.70
C ILE A 46 7.30 -7.06 -4.67
N ALA A 47 6.24 -7.48 -5.37
CA ALA A 47 6.28 -8.58 -6.30
C ALA A 47 7.23 -8.31 -7.47
N VAL A 48 7.20 -7.12 -8.09
CA VAL A 48 8.16 -6.72 -9.13
C VAL A 48 9.60 -6.85 -8.63
N SER A 49 9.87 -6.40 -7.39
CA SER A 49 11.21 -6.51 -6.80
C SER A 49 11.67 -7.97 -6.66
N LEU A 50 10.78 -8.86 -6.22
CA LEU A 50 11.04 -10.29 -6.03
C LEU A 50 11.20 -11.02 -7.38
N ILE A 51 10.29 -10.79 -8.34
CA ILE A 51 10.35 -11.39 -9.68
C ILE A 51 11.65 -11.00 -10.38
N ARG A 52 12.04 -9.73 -10.32
CA ARG A 52 13.32 -9.25 -10.88
C ARG A 52 14.53 -9.87 -10.19
N SER A 53 14.46 -10.11 -8.88
CA SER A 53 15.52 -10.81 -8.15
C SER A 53 15.64 -12.25 -8.63
N LEU A 54 14.53 -12.97 -8.72
CA LEU A 54 14.48 -14.35 -9.23
C LEU A 54 14.96 -14.45 -10.68
N ALA A 55 14.55 -13.51 -11.53
CA ALA A 55 15.01 -13.46 -12.94
C ALA A 55 16.53 -13.27 -13.05
N LYS A 56 17.13 -12.52 -12.12
CA LYS A 56 18.56 -12.22 -12.11
C LYS A 56 19.41 -13.33 -11.50
N THR A 57 18.95 -13.93 -10.39
CA THR A 57 19.77 -14.84 -9.57
C THR A 57 19.27 -16.28 -9.57
N GLY A 58 18.06 -16.54 -10.09
CA GLY A 58 17.42 -17.86 -10.05
C GLY A 58 16.90 -18.27 -8.67
N SER A 59 17.22 -17.52 -7.62
CA SER A 59 16.89 -17.87 -6.24
C SER A 59 16.39 -16.65 -5.43
N LEU A 60 15.64 -16.91 -4.36
CA LEU A 60 15.27 -15.91 -3.37
C LEU A 60 16.26 -15.91 -2.21
N ASN A 61 16.86 -14.76 -1.95
CA ASN A 61 17.70 -14.57 -0.77
C ASN A 61 16.88 -13.85 0.32
N LEU A 62 16.20 -14.64 1.17
CA LEU A 62 15.36 -14.12 2.26
C LEU A 62 16.20 -13.40 3.32
N VAL A 63 17.43 -13.87 3.60
CA VAL A 63 18.36 -13.25 4.55
C VAL A 63 18.69 -11.80 4.13
N ARG A 64 18.73 -11.52 2.85
CA ARG A 64 18.95 -10.16 2.33
C ARG A 64 17.65 -9.38 2.14
N TYR A 65 16.53 -10.08 1.90
CA TYR A 65 15.25 -9.45 1.61
C TYR A 65 14.58 -8.90 2.89
N ILE A 66 14.44 -9.73 3.94
CA ILE A 66 13.74 -9.34 5.17
C ILE A 66 14.38 -8.13 5.86
N PRO A 67 15.72 -8.07 6.11
CA PRO A 67 16.34 -6.89 6.73
C PRO A 67 16.12 -5.61 5.92
N LYS A 68 16.13 -5.69 4.60
CA LYS A 68 15.86 -4.50 3.75
C LYS A 68 14.45 -3.94 3.95
N ARG A 69 13.47 -4.79 4.26
CA ARG A 69 12.10 -4.35 4.58
C ARG A 69 12.04 -3.80 6.00
N ALA A 70 12.69 -4.47 6.94
CA ALA A 70 12.79 -4.02 8.33
C ALA A 70 13.42 -2.62 8.42
N VAL A 71 14.58 -2.40 7.81
CA VAL A 71 15.26 -1.08 7.78
C VAL A 71 14.39 0.02 7.16
N ARG A 72 13.43 -0.33 6.33
CA ARG A 72 12.49 0.65 5.75
C ARG A 72 11.36 1.04 6.71
N LEU A 73 10.94 0.13 7.59
CA LEU A 73 9.78 0.35 8.46
C LEU A 73 10.18 0.75 9.88
N TYR A 74 11.07 0.00 10.52
CA TYR A 74 11.36 0.11 11.94
C TYR A 74 11.99 1.43 12.39
N PRO A 75 12.91 2.08 11.66
CA PRO A 75 13.50 3.33 12.14
C PRO A 75 12.46 4.41 12.42
N ALA A 76 11.45 4.53 11.55
CA ALA A 76 10.38 5.51 11.75
C ALA A 76 9.42 5.11 12.90
N LEU A 77 9.18 3.80 13.11
CA LEU A 77 8.41 3.31 14.26
C LEU A 77 9.17 3.54 15.58
N PHE A 78 10.46 3.28 15.60
CA PHE A 78 11.32 3.54 16.79
C PHE A 78 11.43 5.02 17.11
N LEU A 79 11.19 5.92 16.16
CA LEU A 79 11.07 7.35 16.44
C LEU A 79 9.67 7.71 16.92
N LEU A 80 8.64 7.24 16.22
CA LEU A 80 7.24 7.56 16.52
C LEU A 80 6.82 7.12 17.92
N ILE A 81 7.07 5.85 18.27
CA ILE A 81 6.54 5.24 19.48
C ILE A 81 7.05 5.96 20.76
N PRO A 82 8.35 6.17 20.97
CA PRO A 82 8.83 6.87 22.15
C PRO A 82 8.33 8.31 22.24
N VAL A 83 8.29 9.03 21.12
CA VAL A 83 7.80 10.41 21.10
C VAL A 83 6.34 10.48 21.53
N ILE A 84 5.47 9.67 20.93
CA ILE A 84 4.03 9.68 21.26
C ILE A 84 3.78 9.22 22.71
N VAL A 85 4.49 8.18 23.17
CA VAL A 85 4.38 7.69 24.56
C VAL A 85 4.85 8.76 25.54
N SER A 86 5.98 9.44 25.27
CA SER A 86 6.49 10.50 26.14
C SER A 86 5.54 11.70 26.20
N VAL A 87 5.02 12.13 25.07
CA VAL A 87 4.06 13.25 25.01
C VAL A 87 2.75 12.87 25.72
N GLY A 88 2.21 11.69 25.49
CA GLY A 88 1.04 11.19 26.19
C GLY A 88 1.25 11.11 27.71
N TRP A 89 2.42 10.62 28.13
CA TRP A 89 2.75 10.54 29.56
C TRP A 89 2.88 11.93 30.23
N LEU A 90 3.40 12.92 29.50
CA LEU A 90 3.56 14.29 30.05
C LEU A 90 2.25 15.07 30.11
N PHE A 91 1.33 14.85 29.17
CA PHE A 91 0.19 15.76 28.97
C PHE A 91 -1.19 15.10 29.14
N ASP A 92 -1.33 13.80 28.82
CA ASP A 92 -2.60 13.11 28.89
C ASP A 92 -2.45 11.59 28.94
N HIS A 93 -2.54 11.03 30.16
CA HIS A 93 -2.42 9.59 30.39
C HIS A 93 -3.53 8.76 29.76
N ASP A 94 -4.70 9.35 29.52
CA ASP A 94 -5.86 8.62 28.94
C ASP A 94 -5.59 8.16 27.51
N ILE A 95 -4.67 8.84 26.79
CA ILE A 95 -4.22 8.45 25.46
C ILE A 95 -3.42 7.15 25.48
N LEU A 96 -2.83 6.79 26.62
CA LEU A 96 -1.91 5.66 26.78
C LEU A 96 -2.59 4.37 27.24
N VAL A 97 -3.92 4.29 27.18
CA VAL A 97 -4.64 3.06 27.53
C VAL A 97 -4.12 1.87 26.71
N SER A 98 -3.75 0.79 27.40
CA SER A 98 -3.18 -0.42 26.80
C SER A 98 -1.94 -0.19 25.91
N ILE A 99 -1.19 0.89 26.16
CA ILE A 99 -0.06 1.30 25.30
C ILE A 99 1.02 0.22 25.18
N ARG A 100 1.29 -0.52 26.27
CA ARG A 100 2.27 -1.63 26.28
C ARG A 100 1.92 -2.69 25.22
N ASP A 101 0.67 -3.13 25.21
CA ASP A 101 0.22 -4.18 24.29
C ASP A 101 0.14 -3.68 22.85
N GLN A 102 -0.26 -2.41 22.67
CA GLN A 102 -0.21 -1.75 21.36
C GLN A 102 1.23 -1.72 20.82
N VAL A 103 2.22 -1.27 21.61
CA VAL A 103 3.63 -1.19 21.20
C VAL A 103 4.19 -2.58 20.86
N ILE A 104 3.99 -3.56 21.73
CA ILE A 104 4.48 -4.92 21.51
C ILE A 104 3.91 -5.49 20.20
N THR A 105 2.60 -5.38 20.00
CA THR A 105 1.93 -5.97 18.83
C THR A 105 2.23 -5.21 17.53
N VAL A 106 2.46 -3.90 17.60
CA VAL A 106 2.98 -3.11 16.46
C VAL A 106 4.36 -3.59 16.05
N LEU A 107 5.29 -3.71 17.03
CA LEU A 107 6.66 -4.15 16.73
C LEU A 107 6.72 -5.59 16.24
N LEU A 108 5.82 -6.47 16.70
CA LEU A 108 5.70 -7.85 16.20
C LEU A 108 4.95 -7.95 14.86
N GLY A 109 4.33 -6.87 14.36
CA GLY A 109 3.58 -6.86 13.10
C GLY A 109 2.24 -7.60 13.17
N CYS A 110 1.62 -7.67 14.35
CA CYS A 110 0.34 -8.35 14.59
C CYS A 110 -0.71 -7.45 15.26
N TYR A 111 -0.50 -6.14 15.25
CA TYR A 111 -1.44 -5.18 15.86
C TYR A 111 -2.87 -5.32 15.32
N ASN A 112 -3.06 -5.63 14.06
CA ASN A 112 -4.39 -5.85 13.48
C ASN A 112 -5.13 -7.01 14.17
N TRP A 113 -4.46 -8.11 14.47
CA TRP A 113 -5.06 -9.25 15.20
C TRP A 113 -5.29 -8.95 16.67
N TYR A 114 -4.40 -8.20 17.31
CA TYR A 114 -4.59 -7.71 18.68
C TYR A 114 -5.85 -6.82 18.75
N ALA A 115 -6.03 -5.90 17.83
CA ALA A 115 -7.18 -5.02 17.80
C ALA A 115 -8.50 -5.79 17.57
N ILE A 116 -8.49 -6.79 16.68
CA ILE A 116 -9.63 -7.69 16.47
C ILE A 116 -9.98 -8.47 17.74
N ALA A 117 -8.98 -9.09 18.37
CA ALA A 117 -9.20 -9.90 19.58
C ALA A 117 -9.68 -9.06 20.77
N GLY A 118 -9.24 -7.81 20.86
CA GLY A 118 -9.65 -6.86 21.89
C GLY A 118 -11.00 -6.19 21.63
N GLY A 119 -11.69 -6.52 20.55
CA GLY A 119 -12.99 -5.91 20.19
C GLY A 119 -12.90 -4.41 19.91
N GLN A 120 -11.73 -3.93 19.49
CA GLN A 120 -11.51 -2.50 19.21
C GLN A 120 -12.13 -2.14 17.87
N SER A 121 -12.96 -1.09 17.87
CA SER A 121 -13.56 -0.58 16.63
C SER A 121 -12.65 0.42 15.92
N TYR A 122 -12.41 0.19 14.61
CA TYR A 122 -11.77 1.18 13.75
C TYR A 122 -12.68 2.38 13.46
N PHE A 123 -13.97 2.15 13.42
CA PHE A 123 -14.97 3.16 13.04
C PHE A 123 -15.52 3.93 14.25
N ASP A 124 -15.24 3.47 15.48
CA ASP A 124 -15.58 4.21 16.69
C ASP A 124 -14.60 5.36 16.92
N GLN A 125 -15.15 6.55 17.09
CA GLN A 125 -14.38 7.78 17.35
C GLN A 125 -14.36 8.16 18.84
N MET A 126 -15.16 7.51 19.68
CA MET A 126 -15.30 7.94 21.08
C MET A 126 -14.10 7.56 21.96
N ASN A 127 -13.40 6.44 21.64
CA ASN A 127 -12.18 6.01 22.34
C ASN A 127 -11.09 5.61 21.34
N PRO A 128 -10.52 6.56 20.59
CA PRO A 128 -9.56 6.23 19.56
C PRO A 128 -8.21 5.85 20.16
N GLN A 129 -7.75 4.62 19.90
CA GLN A 129 -6.40 4.21 20.29
C GLN A 129 -5.34 4.94 19.46
N VAL A 130 -4.27 5.38 20.13
CA VAL A 130 -3.24 6.24 19.52
C VAL A 130 -2.48 5.54 18.38
N PHE A 131 -2.36 4.22 18.40
CA PHE A 131 -1.72 3.45 17.33
C PHE A 131 -2.70 2.66 16.45
N ARG A 132 -4.00 2.93 16.54
CA ARG A 132 -5.03 2.21 15.78
C ARG A 132 -4.73 2.13 14.27
N HIS A 133 -4.26 3.19 13.65
CA HIS A 133 -3.91 3.21 12.22
C HIS A 133 -2.80 2.23 11.83
N LEU A 134 -1.98 1.75 12.79
CA LEU A 134 -0.88 0.83 12.50
C LEU A 134 -1.33 -0.61 12.19
N TRP A 135 -2.66 -0.90 12.24
CA TRP A 135 -3.20 -2.16 11.75
C TRP A 135 -2.77 -2.46 10.30
N PHE A 136 -2.75 -1.42 9.44
CA PHE A 136 -2.29 -1.52 8.06
C PHE A 136 -0.83 -1.97 7.96
N ILE A 137 0.03 -1.45 8.85
CA ILE A 137 1.44 -1.86 8.91
C ILE A 137 1.55 -3.32 9.35
N GLY A 138 0.71 -3.78 10.29
CA GLY A 138 0.64 -5.18 10.68
C GLY A 138 0.35 -6.10 9.49
N VAL A 139 -0.70 -5.81 8.72
CA VAL A 139 -1.03 -6.56 7.48
C VAL A 139 0.13 -6.53 6.50
N LEU A 140 0.75 -5.35 6.28
CA LEU A 140 1.88 -5.22 5.35
C LEU A 140 3.12 -5.99 5.80
N MET A 141 3.43 -6.04 7.11
CA MET A 141 4.55 -6.81 7.65
C MET A 141 4.34 -8.32 7.47
N GLN A 142 3.12 -8.82 7.72
CA GLN A 142 2.74 -10.21 7.45
C GLN A 142 2.88 -10.52 5.96
N PHE A 143 2.45 -9.60 5.10
CA PHE A 143 2.60 -9.75 3.65
C PHE A 143 4.07 -9.80 3.21
N TYR A 144 4.98 -9.04 3.85
CA TYR A 144 6.42 -9.14 3.56
C TYR A 144 7.00 -10.52 3.84
N VAL A 145 6.43 -11.27 4.77
CA VAL A 145 6.83 -12.65 5.06
C VAL A 145 6.21 -13.63 4.07
N ILE A 146 4.94 -13.47 3.72
CA ILE A 146 4.16 -14.43 2.92
C ILE A 146 4.47 -14.29 1.42
N VAL A 147 4.57 -13.07 0.89
CA VAL A 147 4.68 -12.84 -0.55
C VAL A 147 5.92 -13.45 -1.22
N PRO A 148 7.10 -13.54 -0.58
CA PRO A 148 8.24 -14.23 -1.18
C PRO A 148 7.94 -15.69 -1.56
N PHE A 149 7.19 -16.41 -0.73
CA PHE A 149 6.81 -17.80 -0.98
C PHE A 149 5.80 -17.90 -2.13
N ILE A 150 4.82 -16.97 -2.18
CA ILE A 150 3.86 -16.89 -3.29
C ILE A 150 4.60 -16.64 -4.60
N VAL A 151 5.47 -15.62 -4.65
CA VAL A 151 6.23 -15.28 -5.86
C VAL A 151 7.22 -16.38 -6.24
N TRP A 152 7.81 -17.07 -5.27
CA TRP A 152 8.65 -18.24 -5.52
C TRP A 152 7.86 -19.39 -6.15
N LEU A 153 6.66 -19.68 -5.64
CA LEU A 153 5.78 -20.70 -6.22
C LEU A 153 5.37 -20.33 -7.65
N MET A 154 4.96 -19.06 -7.87
CA MET A 154 4.67 -18.54 -9.21
C MET A 154 5.87 -18.70 -10.14
N TRP A 155 7.08 -18.44 -9.64
CA TRP A 155 8.32 -18.63 -10.41
C TRP A 155 8.59 -20.08 -10.76
N LYS A 156 8.35 -21.02 -9.84
CA LYS A 156 8.49 -22.46 -10.11
C LYS A 156 7.51 -22.91 -11.19
N LEU A 157 6.29 -22.39 -11.17
CA LEU A 157 5.22 -22.75 -12.12
C LEU A 157 5.22 -21.89 -13.41
N ARG A 158 6.24 -21.05 -13.63
CA ARG A 158 6.27 -20.05 -14.72
C ARG A 158 6.13 -20.59 -16.14
N GLN A 159 6.24 -21.90 -16.35
CA GLN A 159 6.05 -22.56 -17.63
C GLN A 159 4.58 -22.96 -17.90
N THR A 160 3.70 -22.77 -16.92
CA THR A 160 2.27 -23.04 -16.98
C THR A 160 1.46 -21.76 -17.04
N LYS A 161 0.13 -21.86 -17.05
CA LYS A 161 -0.78 -20.73 -16.88
C LYS A 161 -1.10 -20.41 -15.41
N LEU A 162 -0.67 -21.27 -14.46
CA LEU A 162 -0.99 -21.18 -13.05
C LEU A 162 -0.45 -19.92 -12.32
N PRO A 163 0.74 -19.36 -12.66
CA PRO A 163 1.29 -18.23 -11.91
C PRO A 163 0.35 -17.04 -11.76
N SER A 164 -0.40 -16.69 -12.79
CA SER A 164 -1.36 -15.58 -12.70
C SER A 164 -2.61 -15.94 -11.90
N LEU A 165 -2.99 -17.22 -11.87
CA LEU A 165 -4.18 -17.69 -11.17
C LEU A 165 -3.99 -17.74 -9.64
N ILE A 166 -2.75 -17.97 -9.15
CA ILE A 166 -2.46 -18.02 -7.72
C ILE A 166 -2.86 -16.72 -7.00
N PRO A 167 -2.30 -15.55 -7.35
CA PRO A 167 -2.65 -14.32 -6.66
C PRO A 167 -4.11 -13.89 -6.94
N LEU A 168 -4.67 -14.21 -8.11
CA LEU A 168 -6.08 -13.95 -8.39
C LEU A 168 -7.01 -14.82 -7.53
N GLY A 169 -6.68 -16.10 -7.34
CA GLY A 169 -7.43 -16.99 -6.44
C GLY A 169 -7.37 -16.54 -4.99
N LEU A 170 -6.19 -16.09 -4.52
CA LEU A 170 -6.04 -15.52 -3.17
C LEU A 170 -6.80 -14.20 -3.00
N ALA A 171 -6.82 -13.34 -4.03
CA ALA A 171 -7.62 -12.12 -4.01
C ALA A 171 -9.13 -12.43 -3.97
N ALA A 172 -9.58 -13.40 -4.77
CA ALA A 172 -10.97 -13.86 -4.75
C ALA A 172 -11.33 -14.46 -3.39
N PHE A 173 -10.48 -15.32 -2.82
CA PHE A 173 -10.68 -15.88 -1.48
C PHE A 173 -10.84 -14.77 -0.43
N SER A 174 -9.94 -13.80 -0.40
CA SER A 174 -9.99 -12.68 0.54
C SER A 174 -11.28 -11.86 0.39
N SER A 175 -11.71 -11.61 -0.85
CA SER A 175 -12.94 -10.87 -1.15
C SER A 175 -14.19 -11.64 -0.72
N ILE A 176 -14.24 -12.96 -0.99
CA ILE A 176 -15.34 -13.84 -0.57
C ILE A 176 -15.37 -13.94 0.95
N ALA A 177 -14.23 -14.09 1.60
CA ALA A 177 -14.13 -14.14 3.05
C ALA A 177 -14.67 -12.83 3.69
N MET A 178 -14.29 -11.66 3.14
CA MET A 178 -14.84 -10.38 3.59
C MET A 178 -16.37 -10.33 3.40
N TRP A 179 -16.85 -10.72 2.23
CA TRP A 179 -18.29 -10.73 1.92
C TRP A 179 -19.09 -11.60 2.90
N VAL A 180 -18.62 -12.83 3.13
CA VAL A 180 -19.32 -13.82 3.98
C VAL A 180 -19.28 -13.45 5.45
N MET A 181 -18.12 -12.95 5.93
CA MET A 181 -17.93 -12.62 7.34
C MET A 181 -18.49 -11.24 7.73
N TYR A 182 -18.85 -10.40 6.76
CA TYR A 182 -19.42 -9.09 7.06
C TYR A 182 -20.83 -9.20 7.61
N VAL A 183 -21.04 -8.67 8.80
CA VAL A 183 -22.35 -8.60 9.47
C VAL A 183 -22.97 -7.22 9.24
N PRO A 184 -24.10 -7.12 8.52
CA PRO A 184 -24.78 -5.84 8.31
C PRO A 184 -25.16 -5.17 9.64
N LYS A 185 -24.93 -3.87 9.76
CA LYS A 185 -25.15 -3.05 10.98
C LYS A 185 -24.25 -3.45 12.17
N GLY A 186 -23.38 -4.43 12.04
CA GLY A 186 -22.32 -4.73 13.00
C GLY A 186 -21.07 -3.89 12.75
N ASP A 187 -20.10 -3.96 13.69
CA ASP A 187 -18.80 -3.34 13.50
C ASP A 187 -18.00 -4.10 12.45
N PRO A 188 -17.60 -3.46 11.33
CA PRO A 188 -16.87 -4.12 10.27
C PRO A 188 -15.37 -4.28 10.54
N THR A 189 -14.87 -3.92 11.70
CA THR A 189 -13.43 -3.92 12.04
C THR A 189 -12.80 -5.29 11.82
N ARG A 190 -13.48 -6.40 12.17
CA ARG A 190 -12.96 -7.76 11.94
C ARG A 190 -12.63 -8.01 10.46
N VAL A 191 -13.53 -7.64 9.57
CA VAL A 191 -13.35 -7.88 8.13
C VAL A 191 -12.39 -6.86 7.49
N TYR A 192 -12.32 -5.66 8.07
CA TYR A 192 -11.45 -4.59 7.59
C TYR A 192 -10.00 -4.75 8.07
N PHE A 193 -9.76 -5.22 9.29
CA PHE A 193 -8.42 -5.44 9.85
C PHE A 193 -7.84 -6.81 9.51
N GLY A 194 -8.67 -7.79 9.17
CA GLY A 194 -8.24 -9.15 8.92
C GLY A 194 -7.32 -9.28 7.71
N THR A 195 -6.15 -9.87 7.89
CA THR A 195 -5.23 -10.15 6.79
C THR A 195 -5.85 -11.14 5.79
N ASP A 196 -6.68 -12.05 6.26
CA ASP A 196 -7.43 -13.04 5.48
C ASP A 196 -8.54 -12.39 4.64
N THR A 197 -9.20 -11.38 5.19
CA THR A 197 -10.37 -10.73 4.56
C THR A 197 -10.01 -9.46 3.77
N HIS A 198 -8.83 -8.85 4.00
CA HIS A 198 -8.46 -7.56 3.40
C HIS A 198 -7.11 -7.59 2.66
N SER A 199 -6.69 -8.75 2.15
CA SER A 199 -5.46 -8.86 1.34
C SER A 199 -5.69 -8.78 -0.17
N MET A 200 -6.94 -8.62 -0.65
CA MET A 200 -7.26 -8.64 -2.08
C MET A 200 -6.46 -7.61 -2.89
N GLY A 201 -6.32 -6.38 -2.39
CA GLY A 201 -5.54 -5.34 -3.08
C GLY A 201 -4.07 -5.72 -3.21
N LEU A 202 -3.46 -6.27 -2.14
CA LEU A 202 -2.08 -6.77 -2.18
C LEU A 202 -1.91 -7.87 -3.24
N MET A 203 -2.83 -8.84 -3.29
CA MET A 203 -2.77 -9.96 -4.22
C MET A 203 -3.03 -9.52 -5.66
N LEU A 204 -3.96 -8.61 -5.90
CA LEU A 204 -4.17 -8.01 -7.22
C LEU A 204 -2.93 -7.24 -7.70
N GLY A 205 -2.24 -6.54 -6.79
CA GLY A 205 -0.95 -5.93 -7.08
C GLY A 205 0.12 -6.95 -7.49
N VAL A 206 0.17 -8.12 -6.83
CA VAL A 206 1.07 -9.25 -7.22
C VAL A 206 0.72 -9.78 -8.59
N ALA A 207 -0.59 -9.96 -8.90
CA ALA A 207 -1.05 -10.41 -10.21
C ALA A 207 -0.64 -9.44 -11.32
N LEU A 208 -0.84 -8.14 -11.11
CA LEU A 208 -0.40 -7.10 -12.04
C LEU A 208 1.11 -7.12 -12.25
N ALA A 209 1.89 -7.28 -11.16
CA ALA A 209 3.34 -7.37 -11.25
C ALA A 209 3.80 -8.55 -12.12
N TRP A 210 3.16 -9.70 -11.97
CA TRP A 210 3.43 -10.86 -12.81
C TRP A 210 3.09 -10.57 -14.27
N TRP A 211 1.90 -10.04 -14.54
CA TRP A 211 1.46 -9.71 -15.89
C TRP A 211 2.41 -8.73 -16.60
N VAL A 212 2.89 -7.71 -15.90
CA VAL A 212 3.83 -6.71 -16.43
C VAL A 212 5.23 -7.30 -16.66
N THR A 213 5.69 -8.27 -15.84
CA THR A 213 7.08 -8.77 -15.90
C THR A 213 7.23 -10.09 -16.65
N ALA A 214 6.19 -10.92 -16.71
CA ALA A 214 6.25 -12.26 -17.32
C ALA A 214 6.67 -12.27 -18.82
N PRO A 215 6.19 -11.36 -19.68
CA PRO A 215 6.63 -11.31 -21.07
C PRO A 215 8.14 -11.12 -21.23
N GLN A 216 8.76 -10.38 -20.32
CA GLN A 216 10.22 -10.13 -20.33
C GLN A 216 11.04 -11.36 -19.99
N LEU A 217 10.46 -12.30 -19.24
CA LEU A 217 11.13 -13.55 -18.84
C LEU A 217 11.28 -14.53 -20.03
N GLY A 218 10.33 -14.51 -20.98
CA GLY A 218 10.38 -15.29 -22.22
C GLY A 218 11.46 -14.78 -23.18
N HIS A 219 11.56 -13.47 -23.34
CA HIS A 219 12.52 -12.85 -24.25
C HIS A 219 13.96 -12.92 -23.75
N ALA A 220 14.19 -12.88 -22.43
CA ALA A 220 15.52 -13.02 -21.85
C ALA A 220 16.15 -14.41 -22.12
N ARG A 221 15.35 -15.45 -22.40
CA ARG A 221 15.83 -16.78 -22.81
C ARG A 221 16.10 -16.89 -24.31
N GLN A 222 15.36 -16.15 -25.14
CA GLN A 222 15.55 -16.15 -26.59
C GLN A 222 16.61 -15.16 -27.05
N GLY A 223 16.91 -14.15 -26.23
CA GLY A 223 17.82 -13.05 -26.52
C GLY A 223 19.14 -13.05 -25.76
N ALA A 224 19.63 -14.22 -25.33
CA ALA A 224 21.07 -14.39 -25.13
C ALA A 224 21.70 -14.29 -26.51
N VAL A 225 21.80 -13.07 -27.06
CA VAL A 225 22.67 -12.79 -28.20
C VAL A 225 24.03 -13.34 -27.80
N PRO A 226 24.55 -14.35 -28.52
CA PRO A 226 25.87 -14.88 -28.23
C PRO A 226 26.84 -13.69 -28.25
N MET A 227 27.52 -13.44 -27.15
CA MET A 227 28.52 -12.39 -27.07
C MET A 227 29.42 -12.48 -28.27
N PRO A 228 29.56 -11.46 -29.14
CA PRO A 228 30.41 -11.52 -30.30
C PRO A 228 31.78 -12.00 -29.86
N ARG A 229 32.34 -12.99 -30.56
CA ARG A 229 33.65 -13.59 -30.25
C ARG A 229 34.76 -12.55 -30.06
N THR A 230 34.63 -11.39 -30.67
CA THR A 230 35.54 -10.25 -30.58
C THR A 230 35.56 -9.55 -29.21
N ILE A 231 34.52 -9.68 -28.38
CA ILE A 231 34.45 -9.02 -27.05
C ILE A 231 34.91 -9.96 -25.93
N ARG A 232 35.10 -11.27 -26.20
CA ARG A 232 35.52 -12.24 -25.18
C ARG A 232 36.95 -12.05 -24.64
N SER A 233 37.78 -11.28 -25.29
CA SER A 233 39.20 -11.14 -24.98
C SER A 233 39.64 -9.79 -24.43
N SER A 234 38.72 -8.84 -24.17
CA SER A 234 39.07 -7.52 -23.69
C SER A 234 38.46 -7.24 -22.31
N ALA A 235 39.14 -6.40 -21.50
CA ALA A 235 38.65 -5.89 -20.20
C ALA A 235 37.28 -5.21 -20.28
N SER A 236 36.76 -4.97 -21.48
CA SER A 236 35.42 -4.45 -21.78
C SER A 236 34.29 -5.44 -21.44
N ALA A 237 34.59 -6.74 -21.27
CA ALA A 237 33.58 -7.76 -20.91
C ALA A 237 32.99 -7.53 -19.48
N ALA A 238 33.77 -6.92 -18.58
CA ALA A 238 33.32 -6.61 -17.22
C ALA A 238 32.32 -5.45 -17.16
N THR A 239 32.26 -4.59 -18.21
CA THR A 239 31.40 -3.41 -18.28
C THR A 239 30.19 -3.58 -19.18
N TYR A 240 30.05 -4.71 -19.88
CA TYR A 240 28.89 -4.98 -20.72
C TYR A 240 27.66 -5.22 -19.85
N ARG A 241 26.94 -4.14 -19.54
CA ARG A 241 25.55 -4.22 -19.04
C ARG A 241 24.66 -4.47 -20.25
N ALA A 242 24.21 -5.74 -20.39
CA ALA A 242 23.12 -6.01 -21.32
C ALA A 242 22.01 -4.99 -21.09
N PRO A 243 21.46 -4.36 -22.14
CA PRO A 243 20.32 -3.46 -22.00
C PRO A 243 19.25 -4.19 -21.21
N LEU A 244 18.76 -3.59 -20.11
CA LEU A 244 17.61 -4.13 -19.39
C LEU A 244 16.50 -4.29 -20.43
N PRO A 245 15.85 -5.46 -20.53
CA PRO A 245 14.78 -5.66 -21.49
C PRO A 245 13.76 -4.53 -21.30
N GLN A 246 13.61 -3.70 -22.35
CA GLN A 246 12.57 -2.71 -22.39
C GLN A 246 11.25 -3.48 -22.33
N ILE A 247 10.30 -2.98 -21.56
CA ILE A 247 8.96 -3.57 -21.46
C ILE A 247 8.30 -3.34 -22.83
N PRO A 248 8.18 -4.34 -23.67
CA PRO A 248 7.38 -4.18 -24.88
C PRO A 248 5.94 -4.51 -24.52
N VAL A 249 5.21 -3.55 -24.01
CA VAL A 249 3.74 -3.60 -24.12
C VAL A 249 3.42 -3.14 -25.54
N LYS A 250 3.73 -3.97 -26.52
CA LYS A 250 3.44 -3.74 -27.94
C LYS A 250 1.99 -4.11 -28.24
N HIS A 251 1.03 -3.46 -27.58
CA HIS A 251 -0.31 -3.40 -28.10
C HIS A 251 -0.68 -1.93 -28.25
N ARG A 252 -0.64 -1.44 -29.48
CA ARG A 252 -1.02 -0.06 -29.85
C ARG A 252 -2.39 0.34 -29.26
N ILE A 253 -3.32 -0.60 -29.23
CA ILE A 253 -4.65 -0.42 -28.63
C ILE A 253 -4.53 -0.25 -27.11
N TRP A 254 -3.75 -1.08 -26.42
CA TRP A 254 -3.55 -0.97 -24.99
C TRP A 254 -2.92 0.37 -24.59
N ASN A 255 -1.88 0.81 -25.26
CA ASN A 255 -1.24 2.09 -24.97
C ASN A 255 -2.16 3.29 -25.19
N ALA A 256 -3.12 3.19 -26.12
CA ALA A 256 -4.12 4.22 -26.33
C ALA A 256 -5.23 4.20 -25.26
N THR A 257 -5.67 3.02 -24.83
CA THR A 257 -6.83 2.86 -23.93
C THR A 257 -6.47 2.87 -22.46
N ALA A 258 -5.30 2.35 -22.08
CA ALA A 258 -4.90 2.20 -20.68
C ALA A 258 -4.84 3.54 -19.91
N PRO A 259 -4.31 4.66 -20.45
CA PRO A 259 -4.35 5.95 -19.76
C PRO A 259 -5.77 6.48 -19.54
N VAL A 260 -6.69 6.22 -20.49
CA VAL A 260 -8.10 6.59 -20.36
C VAL A 260 -8.77 5.79 -19.26
N LEU A 261 -8.55 4.46 -19.24
CA LEU A 261 -9.06 3.59 -18.17
C LEU A 261 -8.50 3.99 -16.81
N ALA A 262 -7.24 4.37 -16.72
CA ALA A 262 -6.64 4.87 -15.48
C ALA A 262 -7.29 6.16 -15.01
N PHE A 263 -7.60 7.09 -15.92
CA PHE A 263 -8.28 8.33 -15.58
C PHE A 263 -9.71 8.10 -15.11
N LEU A 264 -10.46 7.26 -15.81
CA LEU A 264 -11.82 6.87 -15.39
C LEU A 264 -11.79 6.17 -14.03
N SER A 265 -10.79 5.31 -13.79
CA SER A 265 -10.59 4.66 -12.50
C SER A 265 -10.28 5.66 -11.39
N LEU A 266 -9.48 6.69 -11.67
CA LEU A 266 -9.22 7.77 -10.72
C LEU A 266 -10.50 8.54 -10.38
N ILE A 267 -11.29 8.91 -11.38
CA ILE A 267 -12.59 9.58 -11.17
C ILE A 267 -13.50 8.68 -10.31
N ALA A 268 -13.61 7.39 -10.63
CA ALA A 268 -14.42 6.45 -9.86
C ALA A 268 -13.95 6.33 -8.41
N LEU A 269 -12.64 6.23 -8.17
CA LEU A 269 -12.05 6.19 -6.82
C LEU A 269 -12.36 7.47 -6.02
N VAL A 270 -12.21 8.63 -6.65
CA VAL A 270 -12.54 9.92 -6.01
C VAL A 270 -14.04 9.98 -5.69
N THR A 271 -14.88 9.60 -6.64
CA THR A 271 -16.34 9.56 -6.46
C THR A 271 -16.73 8.63 -5.31
N MET A 272 -16.19 7.40 -5.28
CA MET A 272 -16.41 6.46 -4.18
C MET A 272 -15.95 7.02 -2.82
N THR A 273 -14.85 7.76 -2.81
CA THR A 273 -14.30 8.36 -1.60
C THR A 273 -15.20 9.48 -1.06
N VAL A 274 -15.74 10.33 -1.93
CA VAL A 274 -16.49 11.53 -1.56
C VAL A 274 -17.96 11.24 -1.27
N ILE A 275 -18.63 10.46 -2.13
CA ILE A 275 -20.08 10.23 -2.03
C ILE A 275 -20.45 8.83 -1.55
N GLY A 276 -19.46 7.95 -1.36
CA GLY A 276 -19.67 6.61 -0.81
C GLY A 276 -20.23 6.64 0.60
N LYS A 277 -20.77 5.50 1.05
CA LYS A 277 -21.25 5.30 2.42
C LYS A 277 -20.52 4.13 3.06
N GLN A 278 -20.37 4.20 4.38
CA GLN A 278 -19.82 3.09 5.18
C GLN A 278 -20.91 2.06 5.47
N ASP A 279 -21.42 1.45 4.43
CA ASP A 279 -22.54 0.51 4.47
C ASP A 279 -22.12 -0.89 3.95
N ALA A 280 -23.12 -1.73 3.77
CA ALA A 280 -22.89 -3.09 3.25
C ALA A 280 -22.20 -3.11 1.88
N PHE A 281 -22.42 -2.11 1.01
CA PHE A 281 -21.75 -2.06 -0.27
C PHE A 281 -20.24 -1.88 -0.10
N ALA A 282 -19.80 -1.04 0.85
CA ALA A 282 -18.38 -0.80 1.08
C ALA A 282 -17.61 -2.10 1.33
N PHE A 283 -18.15 -3.00 2.16
CA PHE A 283 -17.49 -4.25 2.57
C PHE A 283 -17.87 -5.46 1.69
N ARG A 284 -18.99 -5.41 0.97
CA ARG A 284 -19.42 -6.50 0.06
C ARG A 284 -19.09 -6.26 -1.41
N GLY A 285 -18.46 -5.13 -1.76
CA GLY A 285 -18.12 -4.83 -3.14
C GLY A 285 -17.19 -3.64 -3.32
N GLY A 286 -17.33 -2.60 -2.48
CA GLY A 286 -16.59 -1.36 -2.60
C GLY A 286 -15.07 -1.53 -2.48
N ILE A 287 -14.60 -2.30 -1.50
CA ILE A 287 -13.18 -2.55 -1.25
C ILE A 287 -12.53 -3.32 -2.41
N ILE A 288 -13.16 -4.39 -2.90
CA ILE A 288 -12.63 -5.11 -4.08
C ILE A 288 -12.69 -4.24 -5.35
N LEU A 289 -13.76 -3.45 -5.52
CA LEU A 289 -13.86 -2.51 -6.63
C LEU A 289 -12.75 -1.45 -6.57
N SER A 290 -12.51 -0.86 -5.39
CA SER A 290 -11.39 0.08 -5.17
C SER A 290 -10.04 -0.54 -5.53
N SER A 291 -9.81 -1.80 -5.13
CA SER A 291 -8.59 -2.54 -5.47
C SER A 291 -8.46 -2.80 -6.98
N LEU A 292 -9.53 -3.15 -7.68
CA LEU A 292 -9.55 -3.36 -9.14
C LEU A 292 -9.32 -2.03 -9.90
N LEU A 293 -9.96 -0.95 -9.48
CA LEU A 293 -9.74 0.39 -10.03
C LEU A 293 -8.28 0.82 -9.80
N SER A 294 -7.69 0.47 -8.66
CA SER A 294 -6.27 0.72 -8.38
C SER A 294 -5.34 -0.04 -9.31
N VAL A 295 -5.68 -1.28 -9.69
CA VAL A 295 -4.93 -2.04 -10.71
C VAL A 295 -4.96 -1.31 -12.05
N LEU A 296 -6.14 -0.86 -12.51
CA LEU A 296 -6.28 -0.12 -13.76
C LEU A 296 -5.52 1.22 -13.72
N LEU A 297 -5.62 1.94 -12.59
CA LEU A 297 -4.90 3.19 -12.37
C LEU A 297 -3.39 2.98 -12.46
N ILE A 298 -2.84 1.95 -11.81
CA ILE A 298 -1.41 1.60 -11.87
C ILE A 298 -1.03 1.22 -13.30
N ALA A 299 -1.77 0.29 -13.91
CA ALA A 299 -1.47 -0.25 -15.25
C ALA A 299 -1.44 0.85 -16.32
N GLY A 300 -2.41 1.76 -16.32
CA GLY A 300 -2.45 2.86 -17.26
C GLY A 300 -1.42 3.95 -16.96
N THR A 301 -1.05 4.16 -15.69
CA THR A 301 0.02 5.11 -15.34
C THR A 301 1.40 4.62 -15.77
N ILE A 302 1.67 3.30 -15.72
CA ILE A 302 2.97 2.73 -16.08
C ILE A 302 3.08 2.30 -17.55
N SER A 303 2.01 2.46 -18.36
CA SER A 303 2.04 2.15 -19.79
C SER A 303 2.97 3.12 -20.53
N ASP A 304 3.50 2.66 -21.67
CA ASP A 304 4.41 3.47 -22.48
C ASP A 304 3.67 4.71 -23.02
N ASP A 305 4.34 5.87 -23.00
CA ASP A 305 3.83 7.17 -23.46
C ASP A 305 2.52 7.63 -22.80
N SER A 306 2.27 7.18 -21.55
CA SER A 306 1.05 7.51 -20.82
C SER A 306 0.99 8.97 -20.39
N TRP A 307 0.00 9.72 -20.89
CA TRP A 307 -0.29 11.08 -20.40
C TRP A 307 -0.74 11.06 -18.93
N MET A 308 -1.34 9.94 -18.46
CA MET A 308 -1.68 9.76 -17.06
C MET A 308 -0.45 9.76 -16.16
N GLN A 309 0.69 9.26 -16.65
CA GLN A 309 1.98 9.38 -15.97
C GLN A 309 2.34 10.85 -15.70
N SER A 310 2.13 11.74 -16.69
CA SER A 310 2.43 13.18 -16.55
C SER A 310 1.61 13.84 -15.43
N LEU A 311 0.36 13.45 -15.25
CA LEU A 311 -0.46 13.90 -14.11
C LEU A 311 0.10 13.39 -12.78
N MET A 312 0.51 12.13 -12.72
CA MET A 312 0.99 11.49 -11.49
C MET A 312 2.41 11.94 -11.08
N VAL A 313 3.17 12.59 -11.96
CA VAL A 313 4.49 13.17 -11.61
C VAL A 313 4.40 14.63 -11.18
N PHE A 314 3.23 15.22 -11.07
CA PHE A 314 3.05 16.55 -10.50
C PHE A 314 3.80 16.65 -9.16
N LYS A 315 4.77 17.59 -9.11
CA LYS A 315 5.78 17.63 -8.04
C LYS A 315 5.23 17.57 -6.61
N PRO A 316 4.21 18.35 -6.21
CA PRO A 316 3.64 18.28 -4.87
C PRO A 316 3.06 16.90 -4.57
N LEU A 317 2.31 16.32 -5.50
CA LEU A 317 1.67 15.02 -5.34
C LEU A 317 2.69 13.89 -5.25
N ALA A 318 3.71 13.91 -6.10
CA ALA A 318 4.80 12.95 -6.07
C ALA A 318 5.65 13.08 -4.79
N ALA A 319 5.81 14.29 -4.26
CA ALA A 319 6.48 14.53 -2.98
C ALA A 319 5.69 13.92 -1.81
N LEU A 320 4.37 14.14 -1.75
CA LEU A 320 3.49 13.49 -0.77
C LEU A 320 3.62 11.97 -0.82
N GLY A 321 3.60 11.39 -2.01
CA GLY A 321 3.76 9.94 -2.18
C GLY A 321 5.15 9.43 -1.83
N LYS A 322 6.19 10.21 -2.05
CA LYS A 322 7.56 9.88 -1.65
C LYS A 322 7.70 9.78 -0.13
N TYR A 323 7.07 10.70 0.59
CA TYR A 323 7.09 10.77 2.05
C TYR A 323 5.87 10.13 2.71
N SER A 324 5.01 9.46 1.92
CA SER A 324 3.72 8.92 2.36
C SER A 324 3.80 8.03 3.60
N TYR A 325 4.86 7.24 3.74
CA TYR A 325 5.04 6.40 4.92
C TYR A 325 5.23 7.22 6.22
N GLY A 326 6.09 8.21 6.20
CA GLY A 326 6.29 9.10 7.34
C GLY A 326 5.02 9.87 7.70
N ILE A 327 4.37 10.50 6.70
CA ILE A 327 3.14 11.24 6.93
C ILE A 327 2.04 10.31 7.46
N TYR A 328 1.90 9.10 6.91
CA TYR A 328 0.95 8.09 7.38
C TYR A 328 1.20 7.70 8.84
N LEU A 329 2.45 7.55 9.27
CA LEU A 329 2.78 7.20 10.65
C LEU A 329 2.38 8.30 11.64
N TRP A 330 2.59 9.56 11.29
CA TRP A 330 2.42 10.69 12.19
C TRP A 330 1.01 11.28 12.21
N HIS A 331 0.24 11.20 11.10
CA HIS A 331 -1.02 11.93 10.96
C HIS A 331 -2.05 11.60 12.05
N TRP A 332 -2.23 10.31 12.35
CA TRP A 332 -3.23 9.86 13.31
C TRP A 332 -2.86 10.16 14.77
N PRO A 333 -1.66 9.81 15.27
CA PRO A 333 -1.25 10.19 16.62
C PRO A 333 -1.24 11.72 16.84
N LEU A 334 -0.82 12.49 15.84
CA LEU A 334 -0.88 13.95 15.92
C LEU A 334 -2.31 14.46 15.97
N TRP A 335 -3.22 13.85 15.22
CA TRP A 335 -4.64 14.16 15.30
C TRP A 335 -5.21 13.89 16.71
N ILE A 336 -4.93 12.73 17.28
CA ILE A 336 -5.35 12.37 18.65
C ILE A 336 -4.78 13.35 19.67
N LEU A 337 -3.46 13.59 19.63
CA LEU A 337 -2.80 14.54 20.54
C LEU A 337 -3.37 15.96 20.40
N SER A 338 -3.54 16.44 19.19
CA SER A 338 -4.11 17.79 18.97
C SER A 338 -5.53 17.88 19.51
N SER A 339 -6.37 16.87 19.30
CA SER A 339 -7.75 16.85 19.81
C SER A 339 -7.80 16.79 21.34
N ALA A 340 -6.89 16.08 21.99
CA ALA A 340 -6.80 15.99 23.45
C ALA A 340 -6.20 17.25 24.09
N LEU A 341 -5.18 17.84 23.46
CA LEU A 341 -4.45 18.98 24.02
C LEU A 341 -5.09 20.33 23.68
N ALA A 342 -5.74 20.48 22.51
CA ALA A 342 -6.34 21.74 22.09
C ALA A 342 -7.30 22.35 23.12
N PRO A 343 -8.24 21.61 23.76
CA PRO A 343 -9.10 22.14 24.79
C PRO A 343 -8.34 22.63 26.05
N LYS A 344 -7.25 21.93 26.42
CA LYS A 344 -6.42 22.25 27.58
C LYS A 344 -5.59 23.53 27.33
N ILE A 345 -5.00 23.62 26.13
CA ILE A 345 -4.24 24.78 25.68
C ILE A 345 -5.17 25.98 25.50
N PHE A 346 -6.37 25.75 24.95
CA PHE A 346 -7.37 26.81 24.76
C PHE A 346 -7.81 27.45 26.07
N LYS A 347 -8.03 26.66 27.13
CA LYS A 347 -8.32 27.18 28.48
C LYS A 347 -7.16 27.99 29.05
N ALA A 348 -5.92 27.68 28.68
CA ALA A 348 -4.71 28.35 29.18
C ALA A 348 -4.31 29.61 28.39
N VAL A 349 -4.54 29.65 27.07
CA VAL A 349 -3.95 30.65 26.15
C VAL A 349 -4.99 31.46 25.37
N GLY A 350 -6.32 31.14 25.51
CA GLY A 350 -7.41 31.83 24.78
C GLY A 350 -7.69 31.28 23.37
N PRO A 351 -8.45 31.99 22.53
CA PRO A 351 -9.09 31.46 21.31
C PRO A 351 -8.12 31.12 20.13
N TRP A 352 -6.85 31.39 20.24
CA TRP A 352 -5.87 31.19 19.16
C TRP A 352 -5.75 29.74 18.61
N PRO A 353 -5.92 28.66 19.39
CA PRO A 353 -5.86 27.29 18.87
C PRO A 353 -7.02 26.91 17.94
N LEU A 354 -8.21 27.55 18.08
CA LEU A 354 -9.32 27.30 17.17
C LEU A 354 -9.05 27.78 15.74
N ILE A 355 -8.22 28.81 15.58
CA ILE A 355 -7.82 29.33 14.27
C ILE A 355 -6.86 28.35 13.60
N MET A 356 -5.97 27.74 14.36
CA MET A 356 -5.02 26.73 13.84
C MET A 356 -5.70 25.41 13.48
N THR A 357 -6.71 24.96 14.24
CA THR A 357 -7.47 23.74 13.90
C THR A 357 -8.49 23.96 12.76
N ALA A 358 -8.88 25.20 12.49
CA ALA A 358 -9.71 25.54 11.33
C ALA A 358 -8.90 25.73 10.02
N LEU A 359 -7.57 25.92 10.14
CA LEU A 359 -6.64 26.09 9.01
C LEU A 359 -5.91 24.79 8.65
N LEU A 360 -5.95 23.77 9.50
CA LEU A 360 -5.46 22.40 9.26
C LEU A 360 -6.61 21.48 8.88
#